data_f395a4fd3f67b8de629840c95ef337e3
#
_entry.id   f395a4fd3f67b8de629840c95ef337e3
#
_cell.length_a   1.000
_cell.length_b   1.000
_cell.length_c   1.000
_cell.angle_alpha   90.00
_cell.angle_beta   90.00
_cell.angle_gamma   90.00
#
_symmetry.space_group_name_H-M   'P 1'
#
loop_
_entity.id
_entity.type
_entity.pdbx_description
1 polymer ?
#
loop_
_entity_poly.entity_id
_entity_poly.type
_entity_poly.pdbx_seq_one_letter_code
_entity_poly.pdbx_strand_id
1 'polypeptide(L)'
;VTVSGGGTGLTGARVATEGGLVVTMELMRHAEPREGFEQVSSVHDGLDYTVMLDAASGHAWCPPAITLDAVEALLAPHLLFPPAPTERSAMIGGAVAENASGARSFMHGPTRAWIEALEIVLPTGDTLHVARGDVLADGRTLRFASREGTPYEVQAPGYAMPATRKNAAGLYAADGMDLIDLFVGSEGILGVITAVLVRLTPRPTLFSDTAFFASEEEAIACADTLREAAANGLPLVSLEFYDPGALRFMADHPQVRPEHQAAIFTEL
;
A
#
# COMPACT_ATOMS: atom_id res chain seq x y z
N VAL A 1 -21.56 9.37 -2.63
CA VAL A 1 -21.10 8.00 -2.91
C VAL A 1 -19.90 7.72 -2.04
N THR A 2 -19.89 6.56 -1.39
CA THR A 2 -18.76 6.08 -0.57
C THR A 2 -18.24 4.80 -1.18
N VAL A 3 -16.92 4.69 -1.39
CA VAL A 3 -16.28 3.48 -1.91
C VAL A 3 -15.85 2.59 -0.75
N SER A 4 -16.13 1.28 -0.84
CA SER A 4 -15.74 0.31 0.19
C SER A 4 -14.94 -0.83 -0.43
N GLY A 5 -13.71 -1.00 0.01
CA GLY A 5 -12.89 -2.20 -0.21
C GLY A 5 -13.12 -3.24 0.88
N GLY A 6 -12.07 -3.94 1.33
CA GLY A 6 -12.14 -5.01 2.34
C GLY A 6 -12.53 -4.57 3.76
N GLY A 7 -12.67 -3.27 3.99
CA GLY A 7 -13.14 -2.75 5.27
C GLY A 7 -12.14 -2.76 6.42
N THR A 8 -10.87 -2.93 6.11
CA THR A 8 -9.77 -3.04 7.07
C THR A 8 -9.19 -1.68 7.50
N GLY A 9 -9.50 -0.60 6.75
CA GLY A 9 -9.02 0.76 7.06
C GLY A 9 -9.56 1.30 8.38
N LEU A 10 -8.69 1.98 9.14
CA LEU A 10 -8.99 2.52 10.47
C LEU A 10 -9.46 3.98 10.45
N THR A 11 -9.32 4.68 9.30
CA THR A 11 -9.67 6.11 9.16
C THR A 11 -11.18 6.37 9.05
N GLY A 12 -11.97 5.32 8.75
CA GLY A 12 -13.41 5.44 8.57
C GLY A 12 -13.84 5.89 7.17
N ALA A 13 -12.94 6.00 6.20
CA ALA A 13 -13.22 6.48 4.84
C ALA A 13 -14.36 5.73 4.14
N ARG A 14 -14.55 4.44 4.45
CA ARG A 14 -15.64 3.61 3.89
C ARG A 14 -17.01 3.82 4.54
N VAL A 15 -17.11 4.62 5.61
CA VAL A 15 -18.34 4.76 6.38
C VAL A 15 -19.19 5.91 5.83
N ALA A 16 -20.38 5.60 5.32
CA ALA A 16 -21.32 6.59 4.79
C ALA A 16 -22.07 7.28 5.94
N THR A 17 -21.43 8.18 6.69
CA THR A 17 -21.98 8.84 7.88
C THR A 17 -23.24 9.65 7.59
N GLU A 18 -23.35 10.24 6.40
CA GLU A 18 -24.51 11.03 5.95
C GLU A 18 -25.50 10.19 5.13
N GLY A 19 -25.34 8.86 5.11
CA GLY A 19 -26.10 7.97 4.23
C GLY A 19 -25.67 8.07 2.77
N GLY A 20 -26.50 7.55 1.86
CA GLY A 20 -26.26 7.60 0.42
C GLY A 20 -25.89 6.24 -0.17
N LEU A 21 -25.18 6.24 -1.30
CA LEU A 21 -24.78 5.05 -2.02
C LEU A 21 -23.39 4.56 -1.56
N VAL A 22 -23.30 3.29 -1.18
CA VAL A 22 -22.03 2.61 -0.95
C VAL A 22 -21.74 1.69 -2.14
N VAL A 23 -20.58 1.88 -2.78
CA VAL A 23 -20.09 1.03 -3.86
C VAL A 23 -19.06 0.08 -3.27
N THR A 24 -19.36 -1.23 -3.24
CA THR A 24 -18.41 -2.25 -2.76
C THR A 24 -17.64 -2.83 -3.94
N MET A 25 -16.33 -3.05 -3.72
CA MET A 25 -15.42 -3.55 -4.76
C MET A 25 -15.26 -5.07 -4.73
N GLU A 26 -15.88 -5.77 -3.80
CA GLU A 26 -15.68 -7.19 -3.48
C GLU A 26 -15.83 -8.17 -4.65
N LEU A 27 -16.58 -7.80 -5.68
CA LEU A 27 -16.78 -8.64 -6.87
C LEU A 27 -15.76 -8.39 -7.98
N MET A 28 -14.93 -7.35 -7.90
CA MET A 28 -13.90 -7.04 -8.91
C MET A 28 -12.60 -7.81 -8.61
N ARG A 29 -12.64 -9.13 -8.75
CA ARG A 29 -11.55 -10.06 -8.39
C ARG A 29 -10.71 -10.54 -9.58
N HIS A 30 -11.05 -10.15 -10.80
CA HIS A 30 -10.38 -10.61 -12.01
C HIS A 30 -9.84 -9.43 -12.79
N ALA A 31 -8.54 -9.48 -13.11
CA ALA A 31 -7.94 -8.50 -14.01
C ALA A 31 -8.33 -8.80 -15.47
N GLU A 32 -8.61 -7.74 -16.21
CA GLU A 32 -8.83 -7.83 -17.65
C GLU A 32 -7.53 -8.23 -18.39
N PRO A 33 -7.62 -9.01 -19.48
CA PRO A 33 -6.47 -9.38 -20.27
C PRO A 33 -5.66 -8.16 -20.75
N ARG A 34 -4.32 -8.28 -20.71
CA ARG A 34 -3.38 -7.22 -21.12
C ARG A 34 -2.33 -7.79 -22.06
N GLU A 35 -2.05 -7.08 -23.15
CA GLU A 35 -0.98 -7.46 -24.06
C GLU A 35 0.39 -7.46 -23.34
N GLY A 36 1.19 -8.48 -23.54
CA GLY A 36 2.49 -8.65 -22.89
C GLY A 36 2.44 -9.22 -21.47
N PHE A 37 1.26 -9.53 -20.94
CA PHE A 37 1.07 -10.11 -19.61
C PHE A 37 0.47 -11.50 -19.69
N GLU A 38 0.94 -12.41 -18.84
CA GLU A 38 0.37 -13.74 -18.64
C GLU A 38 -0.75 -13.71 -17.60
N GLN A 39 -1.85 -14.41 -17.88
CA GLN A 39 -2.93 -14.58 -16.92
C GLN A 39 -2.55 -15.63 -15.87
N VAL A 40 -2.54 -15.23 -14.61
CA VAL A 40 -2.30 -16.11 -13.46
C VAL A 40 -3.52 -16.08 -12.55
N SER A 41 -4.04 -17.26 -12.19
CA SER A 41 -5.24 -17.38 -11.36
C SER A 41 -4.99 -18.32 -10.19
N SER A 42 -5.63 -18.05 -9.06
CA SER A 42 -5.65 -18.94 -7.90
C SER A 42 -6.94 -18.82 -7.12
N VAL A 43 -7.18 -19.82 -6.27
CA VAL A 43 -8.22 -19.79 -5.24
C VAL A 43 -7.54 -19.47 -3.90
N HIS A 44 -8.00 -18.44 -3.22
CA HIS A 44 -7.56 -18.07 -1.89
C HIS A 44 -8.77 -17.79 -1.01
N ASP A 45 -8.85 -18.42 0.16
CA ASP A 45 -10.01 -18.35 1.08
C ASP A 45 -11.36 -18.65 0.41
N GLY A 46 -11.37 -19.58 -0.56
CA GLY A 46 -12.57 -19.98 -1.29
C GLY A 46 -13.02 -18.97 -2.36
N LEU A 47 -12.23 -17.95 -2.65
CA LEU A 47 -12.50 -16.95 -3.69
C LEU A 47 -11.49 -17.09 -4.84
N ASP A 48 -12.01 -16.99 -6.07
CA ASP A 48 -11.19 -17.01 -7.28
C ASP A 48 -10.64 -15.62 -7.57
N TYR A 49 -9.33 -15.55 -7.87
CA TYR A 49 -8.64 -14.33 -8.25
C TYR A 49 -7.85 -14.52 -9.53
N THR A 50 -7.75 -13.46 -10.32
CA THR A 50 -6.93 -13.43 -11.54
C THR A 50 -6.14 -12.12 -11.60
N VAL A 51 -4.83 -12.24 -11.83
CA VAL A 51 -3.92 -11.13 -12.13
C VAL A 51 -3.33 -11.32 -13.51
N MET A 52 -2.84 -10.23 -14.11
CA MET A 52 -2.06 -10.27 -15.34
C MET A 52 -0.61 -9.98 -14.98
N LEU A 53 0.28 -10.97 -15.10
CA LEU A 53 1.67 -10.94 -14.64
C LEU A 53 2.65 -10.82 -15.82
N ASP A 54 3.56 -9.87 -15.77
CA ASP A 54 4.83 -9.88 -16.49
C ASP A 54 5.97 -10.12 -15.50
N ALA A 55 6.34 -11.38 -15.34
CA ALA A 55 7.40 -11.77 -14.42
C ALA A 55 8.78 -11.26 -14.84
N ALA A 56 8.99 -11.05 -16.13
CA ALA A 56 10.29 -10.60 -16.68
C ALA A 56 10.56 -9.14 -16.32
N SER A 57 9.55 -8.27 -16.43
CA SER A 57 9.66 -6.86 -16.05
C SER A 57 9.36 -6.62 -14.56
N GLY A 58 8.82 -7.62 -13.85
CA GLY A 58 8.43 -7.49 -12.45
C GLY A 58 7.18 -6.63 -12.25
N HIS A 59 6.17 -6.79 -13.08
CA HIS A 59 4.92 -6.04 -12.98
C HIS A 59 3.69 -6.95 -12.98
N ALA A 60 2.66 -6.53 -12.25
CA ALA A 60 1.36 -7.22 -12.30
C ALA A 60 0.20 -6.23 -12.29
N TRP A 61 -0.76 -6.43 -13.21
CA TRP A 61 -2.07 -5.81 -13.13
C TRP A 61 -2.94 -6.60 -12.17
N CYS A 62 -3.36 -5.94 -11.12
CA CYS A 62 -4.20 -6.50 -10.06
C CYS A 62 -5.60 -5.91 -10.12
N PRO A 63 -6.65 -6.73 -9.96
CA PRO A 63 -8.00 -6.24 -9.74
C PRO A 63 -8.10 -5.60 -8.35
N PRO A 64 -8.94 -4.57 -8.12
CA PRO A 64 -8.94 -3.83 -6.87
C PRO A 64 -9.35 -4.65 -5.64
N ALA A 65 -10.12 -5.73 -5.84
CA ALA A 65 -10.64 -6.57 -4.76
C ALA A 65 -9.74 -7.77 -4.39
N ILE A 66 -8.59 -7.96 -5.06
CA ILE A 66 -7.66 -9.00 -4.62
C ILE A 66 -7.04 -8.63 -3.27
N THR A 67 -7.02 -9.58 -2.33
CA THR A 67 -6.41 -9.36 -1.02
C THR A 67 -4.88 -9.42 -1.11
N LEU A 68 -4.19 -8.78 -0.18
CA LEU A 68 -2.73 -8.79 -0.14
C LEU A 68 -2.17 -10.20 0.07
N ASP A 69 -2.88 -11.06 0.84
CA ASP A 69 -2.52 -12.47 0.99
C ASP A 69 -2.69 -13.24 -0.32
N ALA A 70 -3.77 -12.99 -1.06
CA ALA A 70 -3.99 -13.63 -2.36
C ALA A 70 -2.93 -13.17 -3.38
N VAL A 71 -2.56 -11.88 -3.39
CA VAL A 71 -1.44 -11.37 -4.21
C VAL A 71 -0.15 -12.10 -3.85
N GLU A 72 0.17 -12.20 -2.56
CA GLU A 72 1.39 -12.89 -2.12
C GLU A 72 1.40 -14.37 -2.52
N ALA A 73 0.29 -15.07 -2.36
CA ALA A 73 0.15 -16.47 -2.74
C ALA A 73 0.32 -16.67 -4.26
N LEU A 74 -0.27 -15.79 -5.08
CA LEU A 74 -0.13 -15.83 -6.55
C LEU A 74 1.29 -15.57 -7.02
N LEU A 75 2.02 -14.67 -6.35
CA LEU A 75 3.39 -14.28 -6.72
C LEU A 75 4.46 -15.24 -6.17
N ALA A 76 4.10 -16.06 -5.15
CA ALA A 76 5.03 -17.01 -4.55
C ALA A 76 5.43 -18.13 -5.56
N PRO A 77 6.64 -18.68 -5.45
CA PRO A 77 7.68 -18.33 -4.48
C PRO A 77 8.67 -17.27 -4.95
N HIS A 78 8.52 -16.71 -6.16
CA HIS A 78 9.58 -15.99 -6.86
C HIS A 78 9.51 -14.47 -6.71
N LEU A 79 8.31 -13.91 -6.59
CA LEU A 79 8.08 -12.47 -6.58
C LEU A 79 7.39 -12.01 -5.29
N LEU A 80 7.52 -10.73 -5.00
CA LEU A 80 6.96 -10.07 -3.82
C LEU A 80 6.45 -8.68 -4.18
N PHE A 81 5.30 -8.29 -3.59
CA PHE A 81 4.87 -6.89 -3.49
C PHE A 81 5.42 -6.30 -2.18
N PRO A 82 6.44 -5.42 -2.23
CA PRO A 82 7.27 -5.09 -1.08
C PRO A 82 6.61 -4.34 0.07
N PRO A 83 5.63 -3.44 -0.12
CA PRO A 83 5.10 -2.60 0.97
C PRO A 83 4.57 -3.39 2.16
N ALA A 84 4.02 -4.58 1.94
CA ALA A 84 3.50 -5.50 2.95
C ALA A 84 2.72 -4.79 4.08
N PRO A 85 1.58 -4.13 3.79
CA PRO A 85 0.70 -3.59 4.83
C PRO A 85 0.36 -4.67 5.86
N THR A 86 0.24 -4.27 7.13
CA THR A 86 0.09 -5.19 8.26
C THR A 86 -1.18 -6.05 8.16
N GLU A 87 -2.29 -5.44 7.74
CA GLU A 87 -3.55 -6.16 7.53
C GLU A 87 -3.54 -6.85 6.16
N ARG A 88 -3.40 -8.15 6.18
CA ARG A 88 -3.20 -8.97 4.98
C ARG A 88 -4.49 -9.26 4.21
N SER A 89 -5.64 -9.20 4.88
CA SER A 89 -6.95 -9.31 4.25
C SER A 89 -7.39 -8.01 3.54
N ALA A 90 -6.60 -6.93 3.65
CA ALA A 90 -6.84 -5.69 2.93
C ALA A 90 -6.81 -5.94 1.41
N MET A 91 -7.77 -5.34 0.70
CA MET A 91 -7.79 -5.35 -0.75
C MET A 91 -6.77 -4.36 -1.33
N ILE A 92 -6.12 -4.72 -2.44
CA ILE A 92 -5.07 -3.89 -3.02
C ILE A 92 -5.57 -2.50 -3.44
N GLY A 93 -6.79 -2.38 -3.96
CA GLY A 93 -7.40 -1.08 -4.28
C GLY A 93 -7.55 -0.20 -3.04
N GLY A 94 -7.93 -0.78 -1.91
CA GLY A 94 -7.96 -0.11 -0.61
C GLY A 94 -6.58 0.28 -0.11
N ALA A 95 -5.60 -0.61 -0.22
CA ALA A 95 -4.21 -0.33 0.16
C ALA A 95 -3.62 0.85 -0.65
N VAL A 96 -3.98 0.96 -1.94
CA VAL A 96 -3.61 2.11 -2.79
C VAL A 96 -4.35 3.37 -2.35
N ALA A 97 -5.67 3.29 -2.15
CA ALA A 97 -6.49 4.43 -1.76
C ALA A 97 -6.05 5.04 -0.41
N GLU A 98 -5.59 4.22 0.52
CA GLU A 98 -5.07 4.63 1.82
C GLU A 98 -3.56 4.96 1.81
N ASN A 99 -2.84 4.71 0.70
CA ASN A 99 -1.38 4.70 0.68
C ASN A 99 -0.81 3.87 1.84
N ALA A 100 -1.32 2.66 2.02
CA ALA A 100 -1.07 1.83 3.19
C ALA A 100 0.42 1.53 3.39
N SER A 101 0.82 1.43 4.65
CA SER A 101 2.18 1.11 5.08
C SER A 101 2.17 -0.07 6.04
N GLY A 102 3.29 -0.76 6.17
CA GLY A 102 3.52 -1.83 7.13
C GLY A 102 4.96 -1.85 7.61
N ALA A 103 5.37 -2.92 8.28
CA ALA A 103 6.71 -3.07 8.83
C ALA A 103 7.81 -2.89 7.76
N ARG A 104 7.62 -3.51 6.59
CA ARG A 104 8.58 -3.42 5.47
C ARG A 104 8.64 -2.04 4.80
N SER A 105 7.75 -1.12 5.15
CA SER A 105 7.87 0.28 4.72
C SER A 105 9.12 0.96 5.30
N PHE A 106 9.77 0.37 6.27
CA PHE A 106 11.07 0.82 6.77
C PHE A 106 12.12 0.84 5.64
N MET A 107 12.24 -0.25 4.87
CA MET A 107 13.13 -0.30 3.71
C MET A 107 12.46 0.21 2.43
N HIS A 108 11.24 -0.24 2.15
CA HIS A 108 10.60 -0.13 0.84
C HIS A 108 9.71 1.10 0.66
N GLY A 109 9.44 1.84 1.74
CA GLY A 109 8.47 2.94 1.71
C GLY A 109 7.01 2.46 1.66
N PRO A 110 6.07 3.40 1.54
CA PRO A 110 4.64 3.11 1.47
C PRO A 110 4.24 2.56 0.10
N THR A 111 2.98 2.14 -0.01
CA THR A 111 2.37 1.61 -1.25
C THR A 111 2.60 2.51 -2.47
N ARG A 112 2.54 3.83 -2.33
CA ARG A 112 2.77 4.83 -3.39
C ARG A 112 4.00 4.54 -4.25
N ALA A 113 5.11 4.16 -3.63
CA ALA A 113 6.38 3.92 -4.31
C ALA A 113 6.35 2.71 -5.27
N TRP A 114 5.30 1.90 -5.21
CA TRP A 114 5.19 0.62 -5.90
C TRP A 114 4.04 0.57 -6.91
N ILE A 115 3.34 1.70 -7.09
CA ILE A 115 2.23 1.82 -8.05
C ILE A 115 2.74 2.47 -9.32
N GLU A 116 2.60 1.74 -10.43
CA GLU A 116 3.09 2.16 -11.75
C GLU A 116 1.95 2.68 -12.65
N ALA A 117 0.73 2.14 -12.52
CA ALA A 117 -0.42 2.67 -13.22
C ALA A 117 -1.72 2.37 -12.46
N LEU A 118 -2.74 3.18 -12.73
CA LEU A 118 -4.10 3.02 -12.21
C LEU A 118 -5.12 3.17 -13.33
N GLU A 119 -6.20 2.39 -13.24
CA GLU A 119 -7.47 2.69 -13.92
C GLU A 119 -8.48 3.16 -12.87
N ILE A 120 -9.20 4.23 -13.21
CA ILE A 120 -10.04 4.95 -12.25
C ILE A 120 -11.33 5.36 -12.96
N VAL A 121 -12.46 5.20 -12.29
CA VAL A 121 -13.72 5.83 -12.67
C VAL A 121 -13.87 7.11 -11.86
N LEU A 122 -13.92 8.25 -12.53
CA LEU A 122 -14.08 9.57 -11.92
C LEU A 122 -15.53 9.80 -11.45
N PRO A 123 -15.78 10.78 -10.55
CA PRO A 123 -17.14 11.10 -10.08
C PRO A 123 -18.10 11.50 -11.20
N THR A 124 -17.60 11.94 -12.35
CA THR A 124 -18.37 12.27 -13.57
C THR A 124 -18.85 11.02 -14.33
N GLY A 125 -18.28 9.85 -14.04
CA GLY A 125 -18.45 8.62 -14.79
C GLY A 125 -17.42 8.40 -15.89
N ASP A 126 -16.57 9.40 -16.18
CA ASP A 126 -15.46 9.26 -17.13
C ASP A 126 -14.42 8.29 -16.60
N THR A 127 -13.70 7.62 -17.51
CA THR A 127 -12.63 6.70 -17.15
C THR A 127 -11.26 7.33 -17.36
N LEU A 128 -10.36 7.10 -16.42
CA LEU A 128 -8.98 7.57 -16.48
C LEU A 128 -8.02 6.38 -16.43
N HIS A 129 -7.06 6.36 -17.34
CA HIS A 129 -5.86 5.54 -17.22
C HIS A 129 -4.69 6.50 -16.98
N VAL A 130 -3.94 6.28 -15.91
CA VAL A 130 -2.76 7.07 -15.59
C VAL A 130 -1.60 6.16 -15.24
N ALA A 131 -0.49 6.30 -15.95
CA ALA A 131 0.76 5.63 -15.61
C ALA A 131 1.75 6.65 -15.04
N ARG A 132 2.70 6.15 -14.26
CA ARG A 132 3.71 6.98 -13.63
C ARG A 132 4.59 7.64 -14.70
N GLY A 133 4.72 8.95 -14.61
CA GLY A 133 5.45 9.78 -15.56
C GLY A 133 4.63 10.32 -16.72
N ASP A 134 3.38 9.89 -16.92
CA ASP A 134 2.55 10.34 -18.04
C ASP A 134 2.14 11.81 -17.92
N VAL A 135 1.79 12.24 -16.70
CA VAL A 135 1.27 13.58 -16.44
C VAL A 135 1.97 14.15 -15.21
N LEU A 136 2.84 15.13 -15.45
CA LEU A 136 3.52 15.87 -14.39
C LEU A 136 2.88 17.26 -14.23
N ALA A 137 2.79 17.73 -12.99
CA ALA A 137 2.26 19.04 -12.68
C ALA A 137 3.21 20.15 -13.18
N ASP A 138 2.64 21.21 -13.74
CA ASP A 138 3.31 22.49 -13.93
C ASP A 138 3.13 23.32 -12.64
N GLY A 139 4.20 23.41 -11.84
CA GLY A 139 4.07 23.80 -10.45
C GLY A 139 3.17 22.84 -9.69
N ARG A 140 1.93 23.22 -9.43
CA ARG A 140 0.89 22.39 -8.79
C ARG A 140 -0.34 22.17 -9.67
N THR A 141 -0.28 22.59 -10.93
CA THR A 141 -1.38 22.43 -11.89
C THR A 141 -1.21 21.16 -12.69
N LEU A 142 -2.16 20.24 -12.59
CA LEU A 142 -2.24 19.01 -13.37
C LEU A 142 -3.25 19.20 -14.51
N ARG A 143 -2.84 18.89 -15.76
CA ARG A 143 -3.71 18.93 -16.95
C ARG A 143 -3.69 17.57 -17.61
N PHE A 144 -4.85 16.98 -17.78
CA PHE A 144 -5.01 15.66 -18.37
C PHE A 144 -6.35 15.52 -19.10
N ALA A 145 -6.56 14.42 -19.79
CA ALA A 145 -7.85 14.09 -20.39
C ALA A 145 -8.27 12.68 -19.98
N SER A 146 -9.58 12.47 -19.85
CA SER A 146 -10.14 11.13 -19.68
C SER A 146 -9.97 10.30 -20.95
N ARG A 147 -10.27 8.99 -20.89
CA ARG A 147 -10.30 8.12 -22.09
C ARG A 147 -11.34 8.58 -23.10
N GLU A 148 -12.40 9.20 -22.64
CA GLU A 148 -13.49 9.78 -23.47
C GLU A 148 -13.07 11.10 -24.12
N GLY A 149 -11.89 11.65 -23.76
CA GLY A 149 -11.36 12.89 -24.30
C GLY A 149 -11.79 14.14 -23.53
N THR A 150 -12.47 14.01 -22.39
CA THR A 150 -12.85 15.14 -21.55
C THR A 150 -11.60 15.76 -20.90
N PRO A 151 -11.32 17.06 -21.11
CA PRO A 151 -10.18 17.72 -20.49
C PRO A 151 -10.43 18.04 -19.02
N TYR A 152 -9.39 17.89 -18.21
CA TYR A 152 -9.38 18.25 -16.79
C TYR A 152 -8.21 19.16 -16.46
N GLU A 153 -8.45 20.15 -15.62
CA GLU A 153 -7.41 20.97 -14.99
C GLU A 153 -7.65 20.96 -13.47
N VAL A 154 -6.66 20.52 -12.70
CA VAL A 154 -6.77 20.35 -11.24
C VAL A 154 -5.58 21.02 -10.58
N GLN A 155 -5.85 21.74 -9.47
CA GLN A 155 -4.82 22.28 -8.58
C GLN A 155 -4.56 21.29 -7.45
N ALA A 156 -3.32 20.80 -7.32
CA ALA A 156 -2.89 20.06 -6.13
C ALA A 156 -2.95 20.95 -4.89
N PRO A 157 -3.19 20.39 -3.69
CA PRO A 157 -3.27 21.16 -2.45
C PRO A 157 -2.04 22.04 -2.20
N GLY A 158 -2.24 23.20 -1.57
CA GLY A 158 -1.18 24.20 -1.34
C GLY A 158 -0.26 23.93 -0.15
N TYR A 159 -0.52 22.91 0.67
CA TYR A 159 0.32 22.58 1.82
C TYR A 159 1.61 21.84 1.42
N ALA A 160 2.59 21.81 2.33
CA ALA A 160 3.78 20.98 2.20
C ALA A 160 3.53 19.61 2.84
N MET A 161 3.97 18.54 2.16
CA MET A 161 3.94 17.20 2.77
C MET A 161 4.96 17.11 3.91
N PRO A 162 4.63 16.38 5.01
CA PRO A 162 5.59 16.11 6.06
C PRO A 162 6.83 15.37 5.51
N ALA A 163 8.02 15.77 5.96
CA ALA A 163 9.28 15.15 5.57
C ALA A 163 9.52 13.84 6.35
N THR A 164 8.59 12.90 6.23
CA THR A 164 8.64 11.58 6.90
C THR A 164 8.61 10.47 5.86
N ARG A 165 9.21 9.32 6.18
CA ARG A 165 9.24 8.17 5.28
C ARG A 165 7.87 7.50 5.15
N LYS A 166 7.12 7.37 6.24
CA LYS A 166 5.74 6.91 6.27
C LYS A 166 4.83 8.14 6.39
N ASN A 167 4.01 8.39 5.39
CA ASN A 167 3.11 9.52 5.36
C ASN A 167 1.88 9.19 4.52
N ALA A 168 0.71 9.24 5.14
CA ALA A 168 -0.59 9.06 4.52
C ALA A 168 -1.57 10.20 4.88
N ALA A 169 -1.04 11.33 5.36
CA ALA A 169 -1.87 12.46 5.80
C ALA A 169 -2.33 13.32 4.62
N GLY A 170 -3.63 13.26 4.32
CA GLY A 170 -4.27 14.05 3.27
C GLY A 170 -3.87 13.64 1.85
N LEU A 171 -4.35 14.38 0.87
CA LEU A 171 -3.97 14.20 -0.54
C LEU A 171 -2.48 14.54 -0.72
N TYR A 172 -1.79 13.77 -1.54
CA TYR A 172 -0.39 14.08 -1.85
C TYR A 172 -0.27 15.41 -2.59
N ALA A 173 0.71 16.22 -2.24
CA ALA A 173 0.93 17.54 -2.80
C ALA A 173 2.41 17.88 -2.84
N ALA A 174 2.93 18.09 -4.05
CA ALA A 174 4.28 18.57 -4.29
C ALA A 174 4.34 19.37 -5.61
N ASP A 175 5.29 20.27 -5.73
CA ASP A 175 5.55 20.92 -7.02
C ASP A 175 6.12 19.90 -8.00
N GLY A 176 5.60 19.89 -9.24
CA GLY A 176 5.99 18.92 -10.25
C GLY A 176 5.56 17.47 -9.98
N MET A 177 4.59 17.26 -9.07
CA MET A 177 4.11 15.91 -8.75
C MET A 177 3.51 15.20 -9.95
N ASP A 178 3.52 13.88 -9.88
CA ASP A 178 2.86 13.02 -10.86
C ASP A 178 1.35 12.91 -10.55
N LEU A 179 0.51 12.88 -11.61
CA LEU A 179 -0.94 12.75 -11.47
C LEU A 179 -1.35 11.51 -10.69
N ILE A 180 -0.67 10.39 -10.89
CA ILE A 180 -0.97 9.13 -10.17
C ILE A 180 -0.89 9.31 -8.66
N ASP A 181 0.02 10.17 -8.18
CA ASP A 181 0.22 10.42 -6.75
C ASP A 181 -0.96 11.16 -6.09
N LEU A 182 -1.79 11.85 -6.88
CA LEU A 182 -3.02 12.46 -6.37
C LEU A 182 -4.06 11.40 -5.97
N PHE A 183 -4.11 10.29 -6.71
CA PHE A 183 -5.07 9.19 -6.47
C PHE A 183 -4.59 8.21 -5.40
N VAL A 184 -3.27 7.99 -5.28
CA VAL A 184 -2.72 7.16 -4.20
C VAL A 184 -2.82 7.90 -2.87
N GLY A 185 -3.58 7.36 -1.92
CA GLY A 185 -3.87 8.00 -0.63
C GLY A 185 -5.05 8.97 -0.68
N SER A 186 -5.91 8.89 -1.72
CA SER A 186 -7.08 9.74 -1.86
C SER A 186 -8.33 9.24 -1.10
N GLU A 187 -8.25 8.09 -0.44
CA GLU A 187 -9.35 7.49 0.33
C GLU A 187 -10.67 7.33 -0.46
N GLY A 188 -10.57 7.20 -1.79
CA GLY A 188 -11.73 7.05 -2.67
C GLY A 188 -12.53 8.34 -2.97
N ILE A 189 -12.10 9.51 -2.47
CA ILE A 189 -12.83 10.78 -2.66
C ILE A 189 -12.66 11.37 -4.07
N LEU A 190 -11.64 10.96 -4.81
CA LEU A 190 -11.36 11.46 -6.17
C LEU A 190 -11.85 10.52 -7.28
N GLY A 191 -12.19 9.29 -6.95
CA GLY A 191 -12.65 8.30 -7.91
C GLY A 191 -12.56 6.88 -7.37
N VAL A 192 -13.05 5.93 -8.17
CA VAL A 192 -13.05 4.50 -7.86
C VAL A 192 -11.90 3.83 -8.61
N ILE A 193 -10.93 3.27 -7.90
CA ILE A 193 -9.82 2.51 -8.50
C ILE A 193 -10.36 1.16 -8.97
N THR A 194 -10.22 0.87 -10.26
CA THR A 194 -10.73 -0.35 -10.91
C THR A 194 -9.66 -1.32 -11.37
N ALA A 195 -8.42 -0.87 -11.54
CA ALA A 195 -7.26 -1.73 -11.77
C ALA A 195 -5.99 -1.03 -11.25
N VAL A 196 -5.01 -1.83 -10.84
CA VAL A 196 -3.74 -1.37 -10.28
C VAL A 196 -2.58 -2.11 -10.94
N LEU A 197 -1.66 -1.41 -11.58
CA LEU A 197 -0.36 -1.95 -12.00
C LEU A 197 0.63 -1.75 -10.85
N VAL A 198 1.08 -2.86 -10.30
CA VAL A 198 2.09 -2.87 -9.23
C VAL A 198 3.45 -3.27 -9.77
N ARG A 199 4.50 -2.66 -9.21
CA ARG A 199 5.87 -3.12 -9.37
C ARG A 199 6.20 -4.14 -8.29
N LEU A 200 6.90 -5.19 -8.70
CA LEU A 200 7.29 -6.33 -7.89
C LEU A 200 8.81 -6.42 -7.78
N THR A 201 9.28 -7.16 -6.79
CA THR A 201 10.70 -7.52 -6.66
C THR A 201 10.87 -9.03 -6.56
N PRO A 202 12.05 -9.55 -6.89
CA PRO A 202 12.39 -10.92 -6.50
C PRO A 202 12.18 -11.10 -4.99
N ARG A 203 11.62 -12.25 -4.61
CA ARG A 203 11.39 -12.57 -3.19
C ARG A 203 12.74 -12.86 -2.51
N PRO A 204 13.14 -12.07 -1.51
CA PRO A 204 14.36 -12.36 -0.75
C PRO A 204 14.11 -13.50 0.23
N THR A 205 15.19 -14.16 0.65
CA THR A 205 15.16 -14.96 1.87
C THR A 205 15.25 -14.00 3.05
N LEU A 206 14.27 -14.02 3.94
CA LEU A 206 14.22 -13.15 5.10
C LEU A 206 14.47 -13.96 6.37
N PHE A 207 15.24 -13.37 7.26
CA PHE A 207 15.36 -13.80 8.64
C PHE A 207 14.59 -12.81 9.52
N SER A 208 13.66 -13.30 10.32
CA SER A 208 12.82 -12.50 11.21
C SER A 208 13.10 -12.86 12.66
N ASP A 209 13.25 -11.87 13.52
CA ASP A 209 13.47 -12.08 14.95
C ASP A 209 12.80 -10.99 15.79
N THR A 210 12.53 -11.32 17.07
CA THR A 210 12.00 -10.39 18.06
C THR A 210 12.87 -10.42 19.31
N ALA A 211 13.55 -9.31 19.59
CA ALA A 211 14.32 -9.11 20.81
C ALA A 211 13.45 -8.45 21.88
N PHE A 212 13.45 -8.99 23.10
CA PHE A 212 12.73 -8.46 24.25
C PHE A 212 13.68 -7.77 25.22
N PHE A 213 13.23 -6.66 25.81
CA PHE A 213 14.04 -5.79 26.67
C PHE A 213 13.38 -5.59 28.04
N ALA A 214 14.21 -5.37 29.05
CA ALA A 214 13.77 -5.06 30.42
C ALA A 214 13.34 -3.59 30.59
N SER A 215 13.71 -2.71 29.65
CA SER A 215 13.30 -1.30 29.63
C SER A 215 13.08 -0.79 28.20
N GLU A 216 12.30 0.28 28.07
CA GLU A 216 12.12 0.98 26.78
C GLU A 216 13.41 1.66 26.32
N GLU A 217 14.23 2.17 27.26
CA GLU A 217 15.48 2.84 26.96
C GLU A 217 16.46 1.88 26.26
N GLU A 218 16.56 0.62 26.72
CA GLU A 218 17.41 -0.39 26.09
C GLU A 218 16.90 -0.74 24.68
N ALA A 219 15.59 -0.86 24.51
CA ALA A 219 14.99 -1.12 23.20
C ALA A 219 15.21 0.03 22.22
N ILE A 220 15.05 1.28 22.66
CA ILE A 220 15.31 2.47 21.84
C ILE A 220 16.79 2.55 21.44
N ALA A 221 17.73 2.30 22.37
CA ALA A 221 19.15 2.27 22.05
C ALA A 221 19.49 1.17 21.02
N CYS A 222 18.84 0.00 21.11
CA CYS A 222 18.95 -1.07 20.11
C CYS A 222 18.41 -0.61 18.76
N ALA A 223 17.22 0.01 18.73
CA ALA A 223 16.60 0.52 17.49
C ALA A 223 17.49 1.57 16.82
N ASP A 224 18.09 2.49 17.57
CA ASP A 224 19.00 3.50 17.03
C ASP A 224 20.25 2.85 16.43
N THR A 225 20.84 1.87 17.12
CA THR A 225 21.97 1.10 16.60
C THR A 225 21.63 0.39 15.28
N LEU A 226 20.46 -0.24 15.20
CA LEU A 226 19.99 -0.91 13.99
C LEU A 226 19.74 0.08 12.84
N ARG A 227 19.19 1.25 13.13
CA ARG A 227 18.97 2.32 12.14
C ARG A 227 20.31 2.85 11.59
N GLU A 228 21.29 3.05 12.45
CA GLU A 228 22.65 3.44 12.02
C GLU A 228 23.30 2.34 11.17
N ALA A 229 23.18 1.07 11.58
CA ALA A 229 23.67 -0.06 10.80
C ALA A 229 23.00 -0.16 9.43
N ALA A 230 21.66 0.07 9.35
CA ALA A 230 20.94 0.11 8.10
C ALA A 230 21.41 1.25 7.18
N ALA A 231 21.69 2.43 7.74
CA ALA A 231 22.26 3.54 6.99
C ALA A 231 23.68 3.23 6.44
N ASN A 232 24.40 2.31 7.08
CA ASN A 232 25.72 1.83 6.70
C ASN A 232 25.71 0.49 5.90
N GLY A 233 24.53 0.06 5.41
CA GLY A 233 24.40 -1.04 4.46
C GLY A 233 23.92 -2.37 5.05
N LEU A 234 23.50 -2.44 6.32
CA LEU A 234 22.77 -3.60 6.82
C LEU A 234 21.42 -3.70 6.07
N PRO A 235 21.07 -4.85 5.44
CA PRO A 235 19.84 -5.00 4.69
C PRO A 235 18.62 -5.18 5.61
N LEU A 236 18.39 -4.21 6.51
CA LEU A 236 17.30 -4.21 7.46
C LEU A 236 15.99 -3.84 6.75
N VAL A 237 15.12 -4.82 6.58
CA VAL A 237 13.85 -4.70 5.85
C VAL A 237 12.76 -4.10 6.72
N SER A 238 12.68 -4.56 7.98
CA SER A 238 11.68 -4.12 8.96
C SER A 238 12.32 -3.78 10.29
N LEU A 239 11.78 -2.75 10.94
CA LEU A 239 12.15 -2.37 12.30
C LEU A 239 10.90 -1.84 13.00
N GLU A 240 10.32 -2.65 13.89
CA GLU A 240 9.09 -2.31 14.63
C GLU A 240 9.37 -2.32 16.13
N PHE A 241 8.90 -1.28 16.82
CA PHE A 241 9.00 -1.14 18.27
C PHE A 241 7.67 -1.45 18.94
N TYR A 242 7.69 -2.26 19.97
CA TYR A 242 6.54 -2.58 20.81
C TYR A 242 6.79 -2.04 22.22
N ASP A 243 5.92 -1.13 22.66
CA ASP A 243 5.92 -0.56 24.00
C ASP A 243 5.26 -1.50 25.02
N PRO A 244 5.28 -1.18 26.34
CA PRO A 244 4.62 -1.99 27.35
C PRO A 244 3.11 -2.15 27.11
N GLY A 245 2.49 -1.15 26.44
CA GLY A 245 1.07 -1.19 26.07
C GLY A 245 0.81 -2.26 25.02
N ALA A 246 1.61 -2.27 23.95
CA ALA A 246 1.54 -3.27 22.89
C ALA A 246 1.80 -4.69 23.43
N LEU A 247 2.80 -4.85 24.29
CA LEU A 247 3.14 -6.16 24.87
C LEU A 247 1.98 -6.72 25.73
N ARG A 248 1.19 -5.86 26.41
CA ARG A 248 0.00 -6.32 27.14
C ARG A 248 -1.07 -6.92 26.25
N PHE A 249 -1.24 -6.43 25.01
CA PHE A 249 -2.13 -7.05 24.03
C PHE A 249 -1.58 -8.37 23.48
N MET A 250 -0.28 -8.60 23.63
CA MET A 250 0.42 -9.82 23.20
C MET A 250 0.70 -10.77 24.38
N ALA A 251 0.07 -10.57 25.55
CA ALA A 251 0.36 -11.31 26.79
C ALA A 251 0.20 -12.85 26.63
N ASP A 252 -0.68 -13.30 25.74
CA ASP A 252 -0.87 -14.72 25.44
C ASP A 252 0.18 -15.30 24.49
N HIS A 253 1.06 -14.46 23.91
CA HIS A 253 2.14 -14.93 23.04
C HIS A 253 3.24 -15.64 23.87
N PRO A 254 3.67 -16.86 23.50
CA PRO A 254 4.54 -17.69 24.34
C PRO A 254 5.91 -17.11 24.67
N GLN A 255 6.37 -16.12 23.92
CA GLN A 255 7.65 -15.44 24.13
C GLN A 255 7.54 -14.20 25.00
N VAL A 256 6.34 -13.65 25.20
CA VAL A 256 6.13 -12.48 26.05
C VAL A 256 6.10 -12.90 27.53
N ARG A 257 6.89 -12.24 28.37
CA ARG A 257 7.00 -12.50 29.80
C ARG A 257 6.67 -11.23 30.60
N PRO A 258 6.25 -11.37 31.87
CA PRO A 258 5.89 -10.21 32.71
C PRO A 258 7.02 -9.18 32.92
N GLU A 259 8.27 -9.61 32.86
CA GLU A 259 9.43 -8.73 32.98
C GLU A 259 9.77 -7.93 31.74
N HIS A 260 9.20 -8.26 30.56
CA HIS A 260 9.45 -7.53 29.32
C HIS A 260 8.69 -6.20 29.32
N GLN A 261 9.43 -5.12 29.11
CA GLN A 261 8.90 -3.75 29.03
C GLN A 261 8.88 -3.22 27.61
N ALA A 262 9.64 -3.80 26.70
CA ALA A 262 9.62 -3.44 25.29
C ALA A 262 10.09 -4.61 24.43
N ALA A 263 9.81 -4.54 23.12
CA ALA A 263 10.38 -5.45 22.14
C ALA A 263 10.69 -4.73 20.83
N ILE A 264 11.65 -5.29 20.09
CA ILE A 264 12.00 -4.88 18.73
C ILE A 264 11.84 -6.09 17.81
N PHE A 265 10.98 -5.96 16.80
CA PHE A 265 10.89 -6.91 15.70
C PHE A 265 11.72 -6.43 14.52
N THR A 266 12.46 -7.35 13.91
CA THR A 266 13.30 -7.08 12.75
C THR A 266 13.11 -8.13 11.66
N GLU A 267 13.26 -7.72 10.41
CA GLU A 267 13.48 -8.57 9.24
C GLU A 267 14.75 -8.12 8.53
N LEU A 268 15.60 -9.09 8.19
CA LEU A 268 16.89 -8.90 7.49
C LEU A 268 16.92 -9.73 6.22
#